data_bbafb076155e10f7d71c1690f41bebfd
#
_entry.id   bbafb076155e10f7d71c1690f41bebfd
#
_cell.length_a   1.000
_cell.length_b   1.000
_cell.length_c   1.000
_cell.angle_alpha   90.00
_cell.angle_beta   90.00
_cell.angle_gamma   90.00
#
_symmetry.space_group_name_H-M   'P 1'
#
loop_
_entity.id
_entity.type
_entity.pdbx_description
1 polymer ?
#
loop_
_entity_poly.entity_id
_entity_poly.type
_entity_poly.pdbx_seq_one_letter_code
_entity_poly.pdbx_strand_id
1 'polypeptide(L)'
;KEACAHGVGYLALAIAGHHGGIPNFGSRADTKNDATLSGRLKRDLEPYDDWKTEVTLPPVKPFNMREFNTGFRLSFYIRMLFSCLVDADFIDTETFMDGALAPRGNYDALPALLDRLETYIAPWYPPKAELNRKRCAILDACKASGSTAAPGVYTLTVPTGGGKTTAAMAFALTAAVQNCMSRVIYTAPYTSIIDQNANTFEKIFGTENVI
;
A
#
# COMPACT_ATOMS: atom_id res chain seq x y z
N LYS A 1 -6.48 -22.46 -12.52
CA LYS A 1 -7.30 -23.69 -12.43
C LYS A 1 -7.00 -24.45 -11.14
N GLU A 2 -5.73 -24.66 -10.78
CA GLU A 2 -5.32 -25.36 -9.55
C GLU A 2 -5.98 -24.80 -8.27
N ALA A 3 -5.94 -23.47 -8.07
CA ALA A 3 -6.58 -22.86 -6.92
C ALA A 3 -8.09 -23.19 -6.82
N CYS A 4 -8.79 -23.28 -7.95
CA CYS A 4 -10.20 -23.69 -7.98
C CYS A 4 -10.37 -25.17 -7.66
N ALA A 5 -9.48 -26.04 -8.15
CA ALA A 5 -9.49 -27.47 -7.87
C ALA A 5 -9.27 -27.76 -6.37
N HIS A 6 -8.44 -26.95 -5.71
CA HIS A 6 -8.20 -27.03 -4.27
C HIS A 6 -9.24 -26.27 -3.40
N GLY A 7 -10.36 -25.81 -3.98
CA GLY A 7 -11.45 -25.17 -3.25
C GLY A 7 -11.18 -23.72 -2.80
N VAL A 8 -10.09 -23.10 -3.29
CA VAL A 8 -9.70 -21.74 -2.97
C VAL A 8 -9.86 -20.77 -4.14
N GLY A 9 -11.03 -20.84 -4.78
CA GLY A 9 -11.33 -20.06 -5.98
C GLY A 9 -11.16 -18.54 -5.86
N TYR A 10 -11.19 -17.98 -4.66
CA TYR A 10 -10.88 -16.57 -4.40
C TYR A 10 -9.40 -16.23 -4.65
N LEU A 11 -8.48 -17.17 -4.42
CA LEU A 11 -7.06 -16.99 -4.80
C LEU A 11 -6.87 -16.95 -6.31
N ALA A 12 -7.75 -17.61 -7.07
CA ALA A 12 -7.69 -17.60 -8.53
C ALA A 12 -7.83 -16.19 -9.10
N LEU A 13 -8.55 -15.26 -8.43
CA LEU A 13 -8.64 -13.85 -8.82
C LEU A 13 -7.29 -13.13 -8.65
N ALA A 14 -6.62 -13.32 -7.52
CA ALA A 14 -5.31 -12.74 -7.27
C ALA A 14 -4.27 -13.30 -8.27
N ILE A 15 -4.23 -14.63 -8.44
CA ILE A 15 -3.32 -15.31 -9.38
C ILE A 15 -3.60 -14.88 -10.82
N ALA A 16 -4.86 -14.77 -11.24
CA ALA A 16 -5.19 -14.34 -12.59
C ALA A 16 -4.87 -12.87 -12.85
N GLY A 17 -4.75 -12.07 -11.81
CA GLY A 17 -4.60 -10.62 -11.90
C GLY A 17 -3.21 -10.06 -11.68
N HIS A 18 -2.23 -10.83 -11.17
CA HIS A 18 -0.97 -10.27 -10.64
C HIS A 18 -0.18 -9.44 -11.68
N HIS A 19 -0.23 -9.76 -12.96
CA HIS A 19 0.40 -8.97 -14.02
C HIS A 19 -0.47 -7.85 -14.62
N GLY A 20 -1.79 -7.84 -14.39
CA GLY A 20 -2.66 -6.90 -15.13
C GLY A 20 -3.86 -6.37 -14.35
N GLY A 21 -3.88 -6.58 -13.04
CA GLY A 21 -4.98 -6.20 -12.17
C GLY A 21 -6.06 -7.28 -12.03
N ILE A 22 -6.77 -7.23 -10.90
CA ILE A 22 -7.78 -8.23 -10.54
C ILE A 22 -8.91 -8.20 -11.58
N PRO A 23 -9.19 -9.33 -12.28
CA PRO A 23 -10.24 -9.37 -13.27
C PRO A 23 -11.64 -9.37 -12.62
N ASN A 24 -12.66 -9.01 -13.38
CA ASN A 24 -14.03 -9.28 -12.99
C ASN A 24 -14.28 -10.79 -12.93
N PHE A 25 -15.21 -11.21 -12.08
CA PHE A 25 -15.53 -12.63 -11.89
C PHE A 25 -16.08 -13.25 -13.19
N GLY A 26 -16.91 -12.48 -13.90
CA GLY A 26 -17.58 -12.93 -15.09
C GLY A 26 -18.82 -13.77 -14.82
N SER A 27 -19.32 -14.46 -15.84
CA SER A 27 -20.52 -15.27 -15.81
C SER A 27 -20.33 -16.65 -16.45
N ARG A 28 -21.32 -17.50 -16.32
CA ARG A 28 -21.31 -18.82 -17.01
C ARG A 28 -21.38 -18.69 -18.52
N ALA A 29 -21.91 -17.57 -19.05
CA ALA A 29 -22.02 -17.29 -20.47
C ALA A 29 -20.68 -16.86 -21.11
N ASP A 30 -19.71 -16.43 -20.31
CA ASP A 30 -18.42 -15.97 -20.83
C ASP A 30 -17.71 -17.09 -21.59
N THR A 31 -17.03 -16.71 -22.65
CA THR A 31 -16.22 -17.57 -23.50
C THR A 31 -14.75 -17.54 -23.09
N LYS A 32 -13.92 -18.40 -23.65
CA LYS A 32 -12.47 -18.40 -23.43
C LYS A 32 -11.76 -17.11 -23.88
N ASN A 33 -12.41 -16.28 -24.67
CA ASN A 33 -11.88 -15.01 -25.17
C ASN A 33 -12.15 -13.85 -24.19
N ASP A 34 -13.06 -14.03 -23.23
CA ASP A 34 -13.38 -13.00 -22.26
C ASP A 34 -12.25 -12.84 -21.23
N ALA A 35 -11.98 -11.57 -20.85
CA ALA A 35 -10.91 -11.24 -19.91
C ALA A 35 -11.25 -11.55 -18.43
N THR A 36 -12.47 -11.98 -18.16
CA THR A 36 -12.96 -12.34 -16.83
C THR A 36 -12.31 -13.61 -16.28
N LEU A 37 -12.41 -13.84 -14.97
CA LEU A 37 -11.94 -15.10 -14.37
C LEU A 37 -12.66 -16.31 -15.00
N SER A 38 -13.97 -16.22 -15.17
CA SER A 38 -14.79 -17.28 -15.78
C SER A 38 -14.29 -17.63 -17.20
N GLY A 39 -14.01 -16.63 -18.02
CA GLY A 39 -13.45 -16.83 -19.35
C GLY A 39 -12.04 -17.43 -19.32
N ARG A 40 -11.17 -16.91 -18.47
CA ARG A 40 -9.79 -17.44 -18.32
C ARG A 40 -9.77 -18.89 -17.85
N LEU A 41 -10.69 -19.31 -17.00
CA LEU A 41 -10.80 -20.70 -16.56
C LEU A 41 -11.19 -21.68 -17.70
N LYS A 42 -11.85 -21.18 -18.75
CA LYS A 42 -12.24 -21.96 -19.94
C LYS A 42 -11.12 -22.09 -20.99
N ARG A 43 -10.01 -21.34 -20.84
CA ARG A 43 -8.88 -21.45 -21.78
C ARG A 43 -8.20 -22.79 -21.68
N ASP A 44 -7.83 -23.33 -22.82
CA ASP A 44 -6.94 -24.48 -22.88
C ASP A 44 -5.55 -24.02 -22.40
N LEU A 45 -4.90 -24.83 -21.58
CA LEU A 45 -3.54 -24.58 -21.09
C LEU A 45 -2.66 -25.69 -21.62
N GLU A 46 -1.45 -25.33 -22.04
CA GLU A 46 -0.41 -26.33 -22.29
C GLU A 46 -0.17 -27.13 -21.00
N PRO A 47 0.02 -28.46 -21.11
CA PRO A 47 0.38 -29.25 -19.96
C PRO A 47 1.68 -28.78 -19.35
N TYR A 48 1.64 -28.40 -18.09
CA TYR A 48 2.82 -28.01 -17.31
C TYR A 48 2.68 -28.58 -15.89
N ASP A 49 3.20 -29.76 -15.72
CA ASP A 49 3.12 -30.51 -14.47
C ASP A 49 4.46 -30.59 -13.73
N ASP A 50 5.55 -30.12 -14.34
CA ASP A 50 6.92 -30.23 -13.81
C ASP A 50 7.08 -29.55 -12.45
N TRP A 51 6.35 -28.44 -12.22
CA TRP A 51 6.35 -27.75 -10.94
C TRP A 51 5.93 -28.65 -9.75
N LYS A 52 5.16 -29.70 -9.98
CA LYS A 52 4.71 -30.65 -8.94
C LYS A 52 5.87 -31.48 -8.38
N THR A 53 6.97 -31.55 -9.10
CA THR A 53 8.20 -32.21 -8.63
C THR A 53 9.06 -31.27 -7.79
N GLU A 54 8.94 -29.98 -7.99
CA GLU A 54 9.74 -28.94 -7.33
C GLU A 54 9.05 -28.36 -6.10
N VAL A 55 7.72 -28.23 -6.13
CA VAL A 55 6.94 -27.56 -5.10
C VAL A 55 5.86 -28.46 -4.51
N THR A 56 5.91 -28.68 -3.22
CA THR A 56 4.83 -29.34 -2.48
C THR A 56 3.87 -28.28 -1.93
N LEU A 57 2.64 -28.25 -2.43
CA LEU A 57 1.63 -27.34 -1.91
C LEU A 57 1.23 -27.74 -0.48
N PRO A 58 1.22 -26.80 0.46
CA PRO A 58 0.74 -27.09 1.80
C PRO A 58 -0.76 -27.40 1.78
N PRO A 59 -1.26 -28.21 2.72
CA PRO A 59 -2.68 -28.49 2.82
C PRO A 59 -3.45 -27.19 3.06
N VAL A 60 -4.37 -26.87 2.15
CA VAL A 60 -5.20 -25.68 2.26
C VAL A 60 -6.30 -25.96 3.28
N LYS A 61 -6.33 -25.17 4.37
CA LYS A 61 -7.45 -25.21 5.31
C LYS A 61 -8.69 -24.65 4.61
N PRO A 62 -9.85 -25.31 4.73
CA PRO A 62 -11.09 -24.80 4.20
C PRO A 62 -11.35 -23.41 4.76
N PHE A 63 -11.49 -22.45 3.87
CA PHE A 63 -11.77 -21.07 4.26
C PHE A 63 -13.30 -20.88 4.34
N ASN A 64 -13.77 -20.45 5.50
CA ASN A 64 -15.20 -20.26 5.69
C ASN A 64 -15.64 -18.91 5.08
N MET A 65 -16.09 -18.93 3.83
CA MET A 65 -16.60 -17.75 3.13
C MET A 65 -17.75 -17.04 3.86
N ARG A 66 -18.47 -17.72 4.78
CA ARG A 66 -19.57 -17.14 5.56
C ARG A 66 -19.08 -16.15 6.62
N GLU A 67 -17.80 -16.17 6.99
CA GLU A 67 -17.20 -15.18 7.88
C GLU A 67 -17.11 -13.79 7.22
N PHE A 68 -17.09 -13.74 5.89
CA PHE A 68 -17.24 -12.50 5.14
C PHE A 68 -18.71 -12.22 4.87
N ASN A 69 -19.40 -11.71 5.85
CA ASN A 69 -20.84 -11.41 5.78
C ASN A 69 -21.19 -10.25 4.83
N THR A 70 -20.22 -9.61 4.19
CA THR A 70 -20.42 -8.56 3.19
C THR A 70 -19.50 -8.73 1.99
N GLY A 71 -19.99 -8.35 0.80
CA GLY A 71 -19.17 -8.33 -0.43
C GLY A 71 -17.95 -7.42 -0.31
N PHE A 72 -18.03 -6.35 0.48
CA PHE A 72 -16.91 -5.45 0.74
C PHE A 72 -15.76 -6.17 1.47
N ARG A 73 -16.05 -6.90 2.54
CA ARG A 73 -15.02 -7.63 3.30
C ARG A 73 -14.31 -8.67 2.44
N LEU A 74 -15.06 -9.43 1.65
CA LEU A 74 -14.49 -10.40 0.73
C LEU A 74 -13.62 -9.73 -0.35
N SER A 75 -14.11 -8.66 -0.94
CA SER A 75 -13.39 -7.87 -1.93
C SER A 75 -12.08 -7.29 -1.35
N PHE A 76 -12.13 -6.76 -0.13
CA PHE A 76 -10.95 -6.27 0.57
C PHE A 76 -9.93 -7.38 0.85
N TYR A 77 -10.39 -8.54 1.31
CA TYR A 77 -9.53 -9.70 1.54
C TYR A 77 -8.82 -10.17 0.27
N ILE A 78 -9.56 -10.28 -0.85
CA ILE A 78 -8.98 -10.65 -2.15
C ILE A 78 -7.92 -9.62 -2.59
N ARG A 79 -8.16 -8.32 -2.38
CA ARG A 79 -7.20 -7.26 -2.68
C ARG A 79 -5.95 -7.35 -1.81
N MET A 80 -6.09 -7.70 -0.53
CA MET A 80 -4.94 -7.92 0.35
C MET A 80 -4.10 -9.11 -0.10
N LEU A 81 -4.73 -10.23 -0.47
CA LEU A 81 -4.02 -11.40 -1.04
C LEU A 81 -3.33 -11.06 -2.36
N PHE A 82 -3.99 -10.28 -3.21
CA PHE A 82 -3.38 -9.79 -4.45
C PHE A 82 -2.15 -8.93 -4.16
N SER A 83 -2.25 -8.01 -3.22
CA SER A 83 -1.13 -7.16 -2.81
C SER A 83 0.05 -7.97 -2.27
N CYS A 84 -0.22 -8.97 -1.43
CA CYS A 84 0.83 -9.87 -0.92
C CYS A 84 1.50 -10.68 -2.04
N LEU A 85 0.71 -11.14 -3.03
CA LEU A 85 1.26 -11.90 -4.16
C LEU A 85 2.14 -11.02 -5.04
N VAL A 86 1.69 -9.81 -5.36
CA VAL A 86 2.46 -8.85 -6.16
C VAL A 86 3.74 -8.43 -5.43
N ASP A 87 3.66 -8.18 -4.12
CA ASP A 87 4.84 -7.84 -3.32
C ASP A 87 5.86 -8.99 -3.29
N ALA A 88 5.40 -10.24 -3.13
CA ALA A 88 6.25 -11.42 -3.19
C ALA A 88 6.93 -11.60 -4.56
N ASP A 89 6.22 -11.36 -5.66
CA ASP A 89 6.72 -11.43 -7.03
C ASP A 89 7.81 -10.36 -7.27
N PHE A 90 7.60 -9.14 -6.77
CA PHE A 90 8.60 -8.08 -6.82
C PHE A 90 9.85 -8.42 -5.99
N ILE A 91 9.67 -8.92 -4.76
CA ILE A 91 10.78 -9.33 -3.88
C ILE A 91 11.61 -10.45 -4.51
N ASP A 92 10.95 -11.44 -5.10
CA ASP A 92 11.62 -12.56 -5.76
C ASP A 92 12.44 -12.07 -6.97
N THR A 93 11.84 -11.21 -7.78
CA THR A 93 12.53 -10.58 -8.94
C THR A 93 13.73 -9.74 -8.50
N GLU A 94 13.56 -8.88 -7.48
CA GLU A 94 14.64 -8.08 -6.90
C GLU A 94 15.80 -8.99 -6.40
N THR A 95 15.45 -10.02 -5.65
CA THR A 95 16.42 -10.98 -5.13
C THR A 95 17.18 -11.70 -6.25
N PHE A 96 16.48 -12.07 -7.32
CA PHE A 96 17.09 -12.70 -8.48
C PHE A 96 18.05 -11.74 -9.23
N MET A 97 17.65 -10.49 -9.40
CA MET A 97 18.44 -9.49 -10.12
C MET A 97 19.67 -9.00 -9.33
N ASP A 98 19.53 -8.80 -8.05
CA ASP A 98 20.56 -8.23 -7.18
C ASP A 98 21.39 -9.28 -6.44
N GLY A 99 21.00 -10.55 -6.51
CA GLY A 99 21.68 -11.67 -5.87
C GLY A 99 21.57 -11.71 -4.34
N ALA A 100 20.83 -10.77 -3.75
CA ALA A 100 20.60 -10.72 -2.30
C ALA A 100 19.25 -10.04 -1.98
N LEU A 101 18.63 -10.46 -0.89
CA LEU A 101 17.45 -9.79 -0.38
C LEU A 101 17.84 -8.42 0.20
N ALA A 102 17.19 -7.36 -0.27
CA ALA A 102 17.39 -6.04 0.32
C ALA A 102 17.00 -6.07 1.82
N PRO A 103 17.84 -5.53 2.72
CA PRO A 103 17.53 -5.51 4.14
C PRO A 103 16.27 -4.69 4.37
N ARG A 104 15.24 -5.34 4.95
CA ARG A 104 13.95 -4.72 5.28
C ARG A 104 13.69 -4.86 6.79
N GLY A 105 13.04 -3.86 7.38
CA GLY A 105 12.51 -3.98 8.75
C GLY A 105 13.30 -3.26 9.85
N ASN A 106 14.41 -2.60 9.57
CA ASN A 106 15.15 -1.77 10.54
C ASN A 106 14.75 -0.29 10.39
N TYR A 107 13.45 -0.01 10.58
CA TYR A 107 12.94 1.35 10.49
C TYR A 107 12.98 2.03 11.85
N ASP A 108 13.25 3.33 11.84
CA ASP A 108 13.17 4.14 13.05
C ASP A 108 11.73 4.22 13.58
N ALA A 109 11.59 4.34 14.89
CA ALA A 109 10.30 4.54 15.51
C ALA A 109 9.69 5.89 15.10
N LEU A 110 8.36 5.97 14.98
CA LEU A 110 7.65 7.18 14.57
C LEU A 110 8.01 8.45 15.38
N PRO A 111 8.28 8.39 16.70
CA PRO A 111 8.77 9.56 17.43
C PRO A 111 10.09 10.12 16.86
N ALA A 112 11.04 9.27 16.48
CA ALA A 112 12.29 9.72 15.88
C ALA A 112 12.07 10.34 14.48
N LEU A 113 11.12 9.80 13.71
CA LEU A 113 10.75 10.39 12.41
C LEU A 113 10.05 11.76 12.60
N LEU A 114 9.24 11.90 13.64
CA LEU A 114 8.64 13.19 13.99
C LEU A 114 9.72 14.21 14.35
N ASP A 115 10.72 13.84 15.14
CA ASP A 115 11.85 14.72 15.48
C ASP A 115 12.67 15.14 14.24
N ARG A 116 12.86 14.22 13.27
CA ARG A 116 13.51 14.57 11.99
C ARG A 116 12.66 15.58 11.20
N LEU A 117 11.34 15.42 11.18
CA LEU A 117 10.45 16.39 10.53
C LEU A 117 10.53 17.75 11.23
N GLU A 118 10.52 17.79 12.55
CA GLU A 118 10.66 19.06 13.32
C GLU A 118 11.99 19.75 13.00
N THR A 119 13.07 18.98 12.93
CA THR A 119 14.39 19.50 12.55
C THR A 119 14.38 20.07 11.12
N TYR A 120 13.72 19.38 10.20
CA TYR A 120 13.62 19.83 8.80
C TYR A 120 12.84 21.13 8.64
N ILE A 121 11.75 21.30 9.39
CA ILE A 121 10.90 22.49 9.31
C ILE A 121 11.39 23.65 10.18
N ALA A 122 12.25 23.42 11.17
CA ALA A 122 12.74 24.45 12.09
C ALA A 122 13.30 25.71 11.38
N PRO A 123 14.05 25.62 10.27
CA PRO A 123 14.56 26.79 9.54
C PRO A 123 13.45 27.66 8.89
N TRP A 124 12.22 27.18 8.84
CA TRP A 124 11.10 27.95 8.29
C TRP A 124 10.58 29.00 9.29
N TYR A 125 11.03 28.93 10.53
CA TYR A 125 10.60 29.83 11.61
C TYR A 125 11.74 30.76 12.08
N PRO A 126 11.43 32.05 12.34
CA PRO A 126 10.17 32.74 12.05
C PRO A 126 10.00 33.03 10.55
N PRO A 127 8.79 32.87 9.99
CA PRO A 127 8.56 33.08 8.56
C PRO A 127 8.70 34.57 8.17
N LYS A 128 9.49 34.86 7.13
CA LYS A 128 9.80 36.21 6.69
C LYS A 128 8.76 36.75 5.70
N ALA A 129 8.27 35.95 4.78
CA ALA A 129 7.30 36.35 3.76
C ALA A 129 5.86 36.02 4.15
N GLU A 130 4.89 36.78 3.64
CA GLU A 130 3.47 36.54 3.94
C GLU A 130 2.99 35.12 3.56
N LEU A 131 3.39 34.65 2.37
CA LEU A 131 3.06 33.29 1.93
C LEU A 131 3.60 32.23 2.90
N ASN A 132 4.83 32.44 3.38
CA ASN A 132 5.44 31.52 4.33
C ASN A 132 4.77 31.58 5.71
N ARG A 133 4.29 32.73 6.13
CA ARG A 133 3.47 32.85 7.35
C ARG A 133 2.20 32.00 7.25
N LYS A 134 1.51 32.04 6.10
CA LYS A 134 0.32 31.25 5.86
C LYS A 134 0.65 29.74 5.85
N ARG A 135 1.76 29.34 5.23
CA ARG A 135 2.22 27.94 5.23
C ARG A 135 2.57 27.43 6.62
N CYS A 136 3.30 28.21 7.41
CA CYS A 136 3.62 27.86 8.79
C CYS A 136 2.36 27.76 9.65
N ALA A 137 1.41 28.69 9.51
CA ALA A 137 0.15 28.62 10.24
C ALA A 137 -0.67 27.38 9.91
N ILE A 138 -0.69 26.92 8.64
CA ILE A 138 -1.32 25.67 8.24
C ILE A 138 -0.61 24.47 8.86
N LEU A 139 0.72 24.48 8.82
CA LEU A 139 1.55 23.42 9.41
C LEU A 139 1.31 23.30 10.93
N ASP A 140 1.32 24.43 11.63
CA ASP A 140 1.08 24.48 13.08
C ASP A 140 -0.34 23.99 13.43
N ALA A 141 -1.35 24.39 12.65
CA ALA A 141 -2.72 23.91 12.83
C ALA A 141 -2.84 22.38 12.61
N CYS A 142 -2.12 21.83 11.60
CA CYS A 142 -2.08 20.41 11.35
C CYS A 142 -1.41 19.64 12.51
N LYS A 143 -0.30 20.14 13.05
CA LYS A 143 0.38 19.55 14.21
C LYS A 143 -0.52 19.59 15.46
N ALA A 144 -1.09 20.74 15.75
CA ALA A 144 -2.00 20.91 16.89
C ALA A 144 -3.22 19.97 16.79
N SER A 145 -3.80 19.84 15.59
CA SER A 145 -4.89 18.89 15.35
C SER A 145 -4.44 17.44 15.51
N GLY A 146 -3.24 17.08 15.03
CA GLY A 146 -2.68 15.73 15.14
C GLY A 146 -2.43 15.31 16.58
N SER A 147 -2.00 16.24 17.45
CA SER A 147 -1.70 15.95 18.87
C SER A 147 -2.93 15.58 19.71
N THR A 148 -4.12 15.88 19.22
CA THR A 148 -5.40 15.57 19.89
C THR A 148 -6.31 14.67 19.06
N ALA A 149 -5.84 14.23 17.90
CA ALA A 149 -6.64 13.42 16.97
C ALA A 149 -6.94 12.04 17.53
N ALA A 150 -8.23 11.68 17.61
CA ALA A 150 -8.68 10.33 17.79
C ALA A 150 -8.67 9.58 16.43
N PRO A 151 -8.72 8.23 16.41
CA PRO A 151 -8.88 7.50 15.16
C PRO A 151 -10.15 7.95 14.41
N GLY A 152 -9.99 8.34 13.14
CA GLY A 152 -11.09 8.90 12.35
C GLY A 152 -10.67 9.34 10.96
N VAL A 153 -11.58 9.99 10.24
CA VAL A 153 -11.33 10.58 8.92
C VAL A 153 -11.19 12.09 9.08
N TYR A 154 -10.09 12.62 8.58
CA TYR A 154 -9.76 14.02 8.61
C TYR A 154 -9.59 14.56 7.19
N THR A 155 -9.94 15.81 6.97
CA THR A 155 -9.80 16.47 5.67
C THR A 155 -8.91 17.70 5.79
N LEU A 156 -8.03 17.92 4.81
CA LEU A 156 -7.18 19.11 4.72
C LEU A 156 -7.49 19.84 3.42
N THR A 157 -8.17 20.99 3.53
CA THR A 157 -8.52 21.83 2.38
C THR A 157 -7.61 23.05 2.37
N VAL A 158 -6.62 23.05 1.48
CA VAL A 158 -5.63 24.11 1.34
C VAL A 158 -5.38 24.36 -0.15
N PRO A 159 -5.25 25.61 -0.60
CA PRO A 159 -4.92 25.95 -1.99
C PRO A 159 -3.62 25.29 -2.47
N THR A 160 -3.48 25.16 -3.79
CA THR A 160 -2.23 24.70 -4.41
C THR A 160 -1.08 25.63 -4.00
N GLY A 161 0.09 25.06 -3.68
CA GLY A 161 1.22 25.81 -3.18
C GLY A 161 1.18 26.14 -1.68
N GLY A 162 0.12 25.74 -0.96
CA GLY A 162 -0.03 25.99 0.49
C GLY A 162 0.74 25.03 1.41
N GLY A 163 1.61 24.16 0.88
CA GLY A 163 2.43 23.26 1.71
C GLY A 163 1.70 22.00 2.19
N LYS A 164 0.67 21.55 1.45
CA LYS A 164 -0.18 20.39 1.83
C LYS A 164 0.61 19.14 2.21
N THR A 165 1.60 18.75 1.40
CA THR A 165 2.35 17.49 1.60
C THR A 165 3.02 17.46 2.97
N THR A 166 3.77 18.51 3.32
CA THR A 166 4.45 18.59 4.62
C THR A 166 3.47 18.75 5.78
N ALA A 167 2.42 19.55 5.61
CA ALA A 167 1.40 19.76 6.64
C ALA A 167 0.59 18.47 6.91
N ALA A 168 0.24 17.71 5.85
CA ALA A 168 -0.44 16.43 5.99
C ALA A 168 0.45 15.39 6.66
N MET A 169 1.74 15.34 6.31
CA MET A 169 2.71 14.45 6.95
C MET A 169 2.92 14.81 8.42
N ALA A 170 2.99 16.09 8.75
CA ALA A 170 3.10 16.56 10.14
C ALA A 170 1.87 16.14 10.97
N PHE A 171 0.65 16.31 10.43
CA PHE A 171 -0.57 15.79 11.06
C PHE A 171 -0.48 14.27 11.24
N ALA A 172 -0.14 13.53 10.18
CA ALA A 172 -0.14 12.07 10.19
C ALA A 172 0.87 11.51 11.21
N LEU A 173 2.10 12.02 11.24
CA LEU A 173 3.11 11.59 12.21
C LEU A 173 2.72 11.96 13.65
N THR A 174 2.24 13.18 13.89
CA THR A 174 1.81 13.59 15.22
C THR A 174 0.65 12.74 15.71
N ALA A 175 -0.36 12.50 14.86
CA ALA A 175 -1.50 11.65 15.20
C ALA A 175 -1.08 10.18 15.39
N ALA A 176 -0.15 9.67 14.58
CA ALA A 176 0.35 8.31 14.68
C ALA A 176 1.13 8.08 15.98
N VAL A 177 1.98 9.03 16.40
CA VAL A 177 2.68 8.99 17.68
C VAL A 177 1.68 9.06 18.83
N GLN A 178 0.72 9.99 18.79
CA GLN A 178 -0.32 10.15 19.82
C GLN A 178 -1.16 8.87 20.02
N ASN A 179 -1.45 8.14 18.93
CA ASN A 179 -2.27 6.94 18.96
C ASN A 179 -1.44 5.64 18.98
N CYS A 180 -0.15 5.69 19.29
CA CYS A 180 0.76 4.55 19.36
C CYS A 180 0.73 3.67 18.09
N MET A 181 0.61 4.28 16.92
CA MET A 181 0.64 3.58 15.63
C MET A 181 2.08 3.19 15.27
N SER A 182 2.24 2.22 14.37
CA SER A 182 3.54 1.69 13.97
C SER A 182 4.06 2.24 12.64
N ARG A 183 3.19 2.84 11.82
CA ARG A 183 3.55 3.33 10.48
C ARG A 183 2.59 4.38 9.97
N VAL A 184 3.04 5.16 8.99
CA VAL A 184 2.20 6.06 8.18
C VAL A 184 2.22 5.55 6.74
N ILE A 185 1.04 5.44 6.11
CA ILE A 185 0.91 5.05 4.71
C ILE A 185 0.48 6.28 3.91
N TYR A 186 1.33 6.68 2.98
CA TYR A 186 1.05 7.77 2.05
C TYR A 186 0.61 7.21 0.71
N THR A 187 -0.52 7.71 0.19
CA THR A 187 -1.04 7.29 -1.12
C THR A 187 -1.33 8.49 -2.01
N ALA A 188 -1.11 8.36 -3.30
CA ALA A 188 -1.47 9.35 -4.29
C ALA A 188 -1.96 8.64 -5.57
N PRO A 189 -2.82 9.31 -6.39
CA PRO A 189 -3.44 8.67 -7.55
C PRO A 189 -2.47 8.45 -8.73
N TYR A 190 -1.31 9.11 -8.74
CA TYR A 190 -0.33 9.05 -9.83
C TYR A 190 1.05 8.70 -9.28
N THR A 191 1.75 7.77 -9.96
CA THR A 191 3.10 7.33 -9.61
C THR A 191 4.09 8.49 -9.58
N SER A 192 4.05 9.41 -10.54
CA SER A 192 4.91 10.59 -10.57
C SER A 192 4.77 11.49 -9.33
N ILE A 193 3.58 11.57 -8.73
CA ILE A 193 3.37 12.31 -7.47
C ILE A 193 3.94 11.51 -6.29
N ILE A 194 3.78 10.18 -6.30
CA ILE A 194 4.38 9.32 -5.27
C ILE A 194 5.90 9.46 -5.31
N ASP A 195 6.52 9.33 -6.47
CA ASP A 195 7.99 9.44 -6.64
C ASP A 195 8.51 10.80 -6.17
N GLN A 196 7.83 11.90 -6.56
CA GLN A 196 8.20 13.24 -6.13
C GLN A 196 8.11 13.42 -4.60
N ASN A 197 7.08 12.86 -3.98
CA ASN A 197 6.91 12.96 -2.53
C ASN A 197 7.84 11.99 -1.79
N ALA A 198 8.09 10.78 -2.32
CA ALA A 198 9.07 9.84 -1.79
C ALA A 198 10.44 10.50 -1.71
N ASN A 199 10.94 11.10 -2.80
CA ASN A 199 12.20 11.85 -2.81
C ASN A 199 12.25 12.97 -1.75
N THR A 200 11.10 13.57 -1.43
CA THR A 200 11.02 14.59 -0.37
C THR A 200 11.09 13.95 1.02
N PHE A 201 10.36 12.86 1.21
CA PHE A 201 10.34 12.13 2.48
C PHE A 201 11.66 11.46 2.79
N GLU A 202 12.35 10.92 1.79
CA GLU A 202 13.72 10.39 1.93
C GLU A 202 14.71 11.42 2.43
N LYS A 203 14.61 12.67 1.95
CA LYS A 203 15.45 13.79 2.45
C LYS A 203 15.15 14.15 3.90
N ILE A 204 13.93 13.93 4.37
CA ILE A 204 13.51 14.24 5.73
C ILE A 204 13.81 13.07 6.66
N PHE A 205 13.47 11.85 6.25
CA PHE A 205 13.44 10.67 7.11
C PHE A 205 14.62 9.71 6.90
N GLY A 206 15.35 9.83 5.78
CA GLY A 206 16.33 8.87 5.32
C GLY A 206 15.70 7.81 4.41
N THR A 207 16.47 7.32 3.46
CA THR A 207 16.03 6.30 2.47
C THR A 207 15.63 4.98 3.14
N GLU A 208 16.23 4.66 4.28
CA GLU A 208 15.94 3.48 5.08
C GLU A 208 14.53 3.48 5.71
N ASN A 209 13.88 4.64 5.82
CA ASN A 209 12.57 4.81 6.45
C ASN A 209 11.43 5.05 5.47
N VAL A 210 11.71 5.12 4.17
CA VAL A 210 10.73 5.33 3.10
C VAL A 210 10.76 4.10 2.18
N ILE A 211 9.59 3.48 1.97
CA ILE A 211 9.45 2.23 1.20
C ILE A 211 8.46 2.49 0.08
#